data_bc67d890f9dfd7970bc27b707552270d
#
_entry.id   bc67d890f9dfd7970bc27b707552270d
#
_cell.length_a   1.000
_cell.length_b   1.000
_cell.length_c   1.000
_cell.angle_alpha   90.00
_cell.angle_beta   90.00
_cell.angle_gamma   90.00
#
_symmetry.space_group_name_H-M   'P 1'
#
loop_
_entity.id
_entity.type
_entity.pdbx_description
1 polymer ?
#
loop_
_entity_poly.entity_id
_entity_poly.type
_entity_poly.pdbx_seq_one_letter_code
_entity_poly.pdbx_strand_id
1 'polypeptide(L)'
;MSVVLAAVLLLVLAGCAGGGAGGAGGAGGEQTIRVALDWTPNTNHTGLYVAQQEGWFRDAGLDVQFLPYNNTSPDTLVSSGAADFGISFQDTFTFSKAAGADITSVMAVLQHWASQIAVKADRTDITSPKDLDGKTYGGFGGPGEGPKMRAVIRDAGGKGDFSTVVLGTSAYEALYAGQVDFTEPFMAWEGIEAELHGQPLKTFAYTDYGFPDAYNVLLIGNSPWLQAHPDLAAKFVQAAQRGYQLGADDPAKAAQLLMDANPGVFTEPELVMRSQRMLAEQYLRDGSGKVGEQTLDKWAGFSGWVFDSGALTGPDGKPLAQRPDFSTWFTNQYLAKP
;
A
#
# COMPACT_ATOMS: atom_id res chain seq x y z
N MET A 1 -39.55 -54.11 -25.78
CA MET A 1 -40.65 -54.51 -24.89
C MET A 1 -40.37 -53.97 -23.54
N SER A 2 -41.04 -53.05 -22.85
CA SER A 2 -42.41 -52.53 -22.95
C SER A 2 -42.43 -51.08 -22.53
N VAL A 3 -43.26 -50.34 -23.23
CA VAL A 3 -43.65 -48.93 -22.96
C VAL A 3 -44.64 -48.94 -21.79
N VAL A 4 -44.52 -47.96 -20.87
CA VAL A 4 -45.70 -47.51 -20.11
C VAL A 4 -45.66 -45.98 -20.03
N LEU A 5 -46.63 -45.38 -20.61
CA LEU A 5 -47.07 -43.99 -20.66
C LEU A 5 -48.09 -43.77 -19.54
N ALA A 6 -48.01 -42.63 -18.84
CA ALA A 6 -49.11 -42.00 -18.10
C ALA A 6 -48.74 -40.56 -17.80
N ALA A 7 -49.19 -39.55 -18.45
CA ALA A 7 -50.45 -38.83 -18.49
C ALA A 7 -50.66 -37.91 -17.23
N VAL A 8 -50.38 -36.64 -17.43
CA VAL A 8 -51.19 -35.39 -17.25
C VAL A 8 -52.16 -35.33 -16.06
N LEU A 9 -51.98 -34.30 -15.22
CA LEU A 9 -53.09 -33.50 -14.71
C LEU A 9 -52.70 -32.06 -14.44
N LEU A 10 -53.20 -31.14 -15.25
CA LEU A 10 -53.23 -29.69 -15.01
C LEU A 10 -54.33 -29.41 -13.97
N LEU A 11 -53.97 -28.59 -12.94
CA LEU A 11 -54.93 -27.89 -12.12
C LEU A 11 -54.59 -26.41 -12.09
N VAL A 12 -55.36 -25.63 -12.84
CA VAL A 12 -55.42 -24.17 -12.80
C VAL A 12 -56.36 -23.81 -11.65
N LEU A 13 -55.87 -23.01 -10.70
CA LEU A 13 -56.70 -22.29 -9.77
C LEU A 13 -56.29 -20.82 -9.77
N ALA A 14 -57.10 -20.00 -10.37
CA ALA A 14 -57.08 -18.55 -10.29
C ALA A 14 -57.66 -18.13 -8.93
N GLY A 15 -56.96 -17.25 -8.24
CA GLY A 15 -57.39 -16.61 -7.00
C GLY A 15 -56.94 -15.16 -6.98
N CYS A 16 -57.92 -14.26 -7.00
CA CYS A 16 -57.83 -12.82 -7.13
C CYS A 16 -57.29 -12.10 -5.91
N ALA A 17 -56.57 -11.04 -6.19
CA ALA A 17 -56.61 -9.68 -5.65
C ALA A 17 -56.68 -9.47 -4.12
N GLY A 18 -55.64 -8.89 -3.59
CA GLY A 18 -55.60 -8.18 -2.32
C GLY A 18 -54.42 -7.24 -2.31
N GLY A 19 -54.61 -5.94 -2.61
CA GLY A 19 -53.56 -4.94 -2.55
C GLY A 19 -53.08 -4.71 -1.12
N GLY A 20 -51.77 -4.72 -0.94
CA GLY A 20 -51.05 -4.26 0.22
C GLY A 20 -49.76 -3.64 -0.25
N ALA A 21 -49.73 -2.31 -0.38
CA ALA A 21 -48.48 -1.55 -0.56
C ALA A 21 -47.70 -1.63 0.75
N GLY A 22 -46.90 -2.67 0.88
CA GLY A 22 -45.87 -2.80 1.91
C GLY A 22 -44.53 -2.54 1.25
N GLY A 23 -43.91 -1.42 1.57
CA GLY A 23 -42.57 -1.10 1.09
C GLY A 23 -41.61 -2.23 1.45
N ALA A 24 -41.16 -2.95 0.46
CA ALA A 24 -40.00 -3.82 0.56
C ALA A 24 -38.78 -2.92 0.71
N GLY A 25 -38.42 -2.60 1.96
CA GLY A 25 -37.06 -2.27 2.30
C GLY A 25 -36.21 -3.48 1.96
N GLY A 26 -35.60 -3.46 0.79
CA GLY A 26 -34.62 -4.45 0.41
C GLY A 26 -33.50 -4.42 1.45
N ALA A 27 -33.39 -5.53 2.20
CA ALA A 27 -32.16 -5.85 2.91
C ALA A 27 -31.10 -6.04 1.81
N GLY A 28 -30.46 -4.93 1.41
CA GLY A 28 -29.30 -4.98 0.56
C GLY A 28 -28.23 -5.75 1.32
N GLY A 29 -27.86 -6.93 0.80
CA GLY A 29 -26.75 -7.69 1.34
C GLY A 29 -25.49 -6.83 1.35
N GLU A 30 -24.59 -7.13 2.27
CA GLU A 30 -23.28 -6.49 2.36
C GLU A 30 -22.57 -6.55 1.00
N GLN A 31 -21.94 -5.43 0.59
CA GLN A 31 -21.20 -5.35 -0.65
C GLN A 31 -19.77 -5.78 -0.42
N THR A 32 -19.32 -6.81 -1.16
CA THR A 32 -17.94 -7.30 -1.01
C THR A 32 -16.95 -6.31 -1.63
N ILE A 33 -15.90 -5.96 -0.86
CA ILE A 33 -14.76 -5.16 -1.27
C ILE A 33 -13.50 -5.98 -1.09
N ARG A 34 -12.73 -6.19 -2.16
CA ARG A 34 -11.47 -6.93 -2.16
C ARG A 34 -10.29 -5.97 -2.07
N VAL A 35 -9.42 -6.16 -1.09
CA VAL A 35 -8.24 -5.31 -0.84
C VAL A 35 -6.98 -6.16 -0.94
N ALA A 36 -6.10 -5.86 -1.90
CA ALA A 36 -4.82 -6.52 -2.05
C ALA A 36 -3.80 -5.91 -1.08
N LEU A 37 -3.17 -6.75 -0.25
CA LEU A 37 -2.05 -6.34 0.61
C LEU A 37 -0.73 -6.44 -0.15
N ASP A 38 0.20 -5.53 0.13
CA ASP A 38 1.54 -5.45 -0.46
C ASP A 38 2.56 -6.39 0.20
N TRP A 39 2.25 -6.86 1.41
CA TRP A 39 3.10 -7.68 2.25
C TRP A 39 2.29 -8.55 3.21
N THR A 40 2.97 -9.35 4.03
CA THR A 40 2.34 -9.96 5.21
C THR A 40 1.79 -8.85 6.11
N PRO A 41 0.70 -9.12 6.90
CA PRO A 41 0.14 -8.12 7.78
C PRO A 41 1.20 -7.43 8.65
N ASN A 42 1.22 -6.11 8.64
CA ASN A 42 2.10 -5.27 9.44
C ASN A 42 1.41 -3.94 9.75
N THR A 43 2.11 -3.02 10.39
CA THR A 43 1.53 -1.76 10.86
C THR A 43 1.13 -0.79 9.74
N ASN A 44 1.60 -0.95 8.50
CA ASN A 44 1.08 -0.19 7.36
C ASN A 44 -0.41 -0.50 7.10
N HIS A 45 -0.88 -1.68 7.52
CA HIS A 45 -2.26 -2.13 7.34
C HIS A 45 -3.15 -1.85 8.57
N THR A 46 -2.61 -1.28 9.65
CA THR A 46 -3.32 -1.13 10.93
C THR A 46 -4.69 -0.48 10.77
N GLY A 47 -4.79 0.60 10.00
CA GLY A 47 -6.08 1.29 9.85
C GLY A 47 -7.17 0.42 9.20
N LEU A 48 -6.80 -0.46 8.28
CA LEU A 48 -7.72 -1.41 7.64
C LEU A 48 -8.23 -2.45 8.65
N TYR A 49 -7.32 -3.05 9.42
CA TYR A 49 -7.68 -4.04 10.44
C TYR A 49 -8.44 -3.42 11.61
N VAL A 50 -8.09 -2.21 12.01
CA VAL A 50 -8.86 -1.44 13.01
C VAL A 50 -10.29 -1.22 12.53
N ALA A 51 -10.48 -0.75 11.28
CA ALA A 51 -11.82 -0.53 10.75
C ALA A 51 -12.65 -1.83 10.68
N GLN A 52 -12.00 -2.96 10.40
CA GLN A 52 -12.63 -4.28 10.41
C GLN A 52 -13.01 -4.71 11.85
N GLN A 53 -12.10 -4.63 12.81
CA GLN A 53 -12.31 -5.06 14.20
C GLN A 53 -13.34 -4.19 14.93
N GLU A 54 -13.32 -2.88 14.70
CA GLU A 54 -14.32 -1.94 15.25
C GLU A 54 -15.68 -2.06 14.52
N GLY A 55 -15.78 -2.89 13.46
CA GLY A 55 -17.01 -3.14 12.71
C GLY A 55 -17.43 -2.01 11.76
N TRP A 56 -16.56 -1.01 11.50
CA TRP A 56 -16.94 0.17 10.71
C TRP A 56 -17.20 -0.14 9.24
N PHE A 57 -16.57 -1.16 8.69
CA PHE A 57 -16.89 -1.65 7.35
C PHE A 57 -18.30 -2.25 7.31
N ARG A 58 -18.62 -3.14 8.25
CA ARG A 58 -19.96 -3.76 8.36
C ARG A 58 -21.04 -2.71 8.58
N ASP A 59 -20.81 -1.73 9.46
CA ASP A 59 -21.76 -0.64 9.72
C ASP A 59 -22.00 0.23 8.48
N ALA A 60 -21.03 0.28 7.56
CA ALA A 60 -21.15 0.91 6.24
C ALA A 60 -21.83 0.00 5.19
N GLY A 61 -22.17 -1.25 5.53
CA GLY A 61 -22.76 -2.25 4.64
C GLY A 61 -21.73 -2.93 3.72
N LEU A 62 -20.48 -3.03 4.17
CA LEU A 62 -19.37 -3.60 3.39
C LEU A 62 -18.86 -4.90 4.04
N ASP A 63 -18.67 -5.94 3.22
CA ASP A 63 -17.89 -7.14 3.50
C ASP A 63 -16.49 -6.95 2.92
N VAL A 64 -15.51 -6.58 3.75
CA VAL A 64 -14.15 -6.30 3.31
C VAL A 64 -13.28 -7.55 3.44
N GLN A 65 -12.72 -7.98 2.31
CA GLN A 65 -11.87 -9.17 2.21
C GLN A 65 -10.42 -8.76 1.88
N PHE A 66 -9.51 -9.01 2.81
CA PHE A 66 -8.08 -8.80 2.58
C PHE A 66 -7.51 -9.98 1.81
N LEU A 67 -6.99 -9.72 0.60
CA LEU A 67 -6.28 -10.71 -0.20
C LEU A 67 -4.85 -10.82 0.32
N PRO A 68 -4.41 -12.03 0.71
CA PRO A 68 -3.06 -12.21 1.24
C PRO A 68 -2.01 -11.94 0.15
N TYR A 69 -0.87 -11.40 0.57
CA TYR A 69 0.26 -11.21 -0.31
C TYR A 69 0.73 -12.55 -0.92
N ASN A 70 0.90 -12.57 -2.24
CA ASN A 70 1.28 -13.74 -3.02
C ASN A 70 2.38 -13.46 -4.05
N ASN A 71 3.24 -12.46 -3.79
CA ASN A 71 4.28 -11.95 -4.69
C ASN A 71 3.76 -11.29 -5.98
N THR A 72 2.45 -11.07 -6.13
CA THR A 72 1.88 -10.25 -7.20
C THR A 72 1.70 -8.83 -6.67
N SER A 73 2.19 -7.85 -7.41
CA SER A 73 2.03 -6.44 -7.03
C SER A 73 0.55 -6.07 -6.88
N PRO A 74 0.15 -5.41 -5.79
CA PRO A 74 -1.20 -4.87 -5.63
C PRO A 74 -1.62 -3.96 -6.78
N ASP A 75 -0.69 -3.17 -7.36
CA ASP A 75 -0.98 -2.34 -8.53
C ASP A 75 -1.50 -3.17 -9.71
N THR A 76 -0.91 -4.34 -9.94
CA THR A 76 -1.35 -5.29 -10.99
C THR A 76 -2.72 -5.87 -10.67
N LEU A 77 -2.94 -6.32 -9.41
CA LEU A 77 -4.23 -6.89 -8.99
C LEU A 77 -5.36 -5.86 -9.07
N VAL A 78 -5.09 -4.62 -8.64
CA VAL A 78 -6.07 -3.53 -8.71
C VAL A 78 -6.30 -3.09 -10.15
N SER A 79 -5.24 -2.89 -10.95
CA SER A 79 -5.38 -2.48 -12.36
C SER A 79 -6.17 -3.49 -13.19
N SER A 80 -6.00 -4.79 -12.92
CA SER A 80 -6.74 -5.85 -13.63
C SER A 80 -8.16 -6.07 -13.13
N GLY A 81 -8.58 -5.44 -12.02
CA GLY A 81 -9.87 -5.66 -11.37
C GLY A 81 -9.95 -6.96 -10.57
N ALA A 82 -8.83 -7.64 -10.33
CA ALA A 82 -8.76 -8.79 -9.41
C ALA A 82 -8.95 -8.35 -7.95
N ALA A 83 -8.57 -7.12 -7.62
CA ALA A 83 -8.90 -6.42 -6.37
C ALA A 83 -9.54 -5.07 -6.68
N ASP A 84 -10.39 -4.58 -5.77
CA ASP A 84 -11.06 -3.28 -5.91
C ASP A 84 -10.16 -2.16 -5.36
N PHE A 85 -9.42 -2.46 -4.28
CA PHE A 85 -8.42 -1.60 -3.66
C PHE A 85 -7.12 -2.39 -3.39
N GLY A 86 -6.06 -1.66 -3.06
CA GLY A 86 -4.78 -2.25 -2.67
C GLY A 86 -3.90 -1.28 -1.93
N ILE A 87 -2.91 -1.83 -1.22
CA ILE A 87 -1.83 -1.05 -0.63
C ILE A 87 -0.68 -0.98 -1.63
N SER A 88 -0.18 0.21 -1.88
CA SER A 88 0.93 0.48 -2.80
C SER A 88 1.88 1.52 -2.19
N PHE A 89 2.94 1.84 -2.92
CA PHE A 89 3.92 2.86 -2.57
C PHE A 89 3.96 3.93 -3.66
N GLN A 90 4.23 5.20 -3.32
CA GLN A 90 4.22 6.25 -4.35
C GLN A 90 5.24 6.00 -5.46
N ASP A 91 6.39 5.41 -5.18
CA ASP A 91 7.38 5.05 -6.19
C ASP A 91 6.83 3.96 -7.15
N THR A 92 6.37 2.82 -6.62
CA THR A 92 5.78 1.75 -7.42
C THR A 92 4.58 2.23 -8.22
N PHE A 93 3.66 2.96 -7.57
CA PHE A 93 2.49 3.56 -8.22
C PHE A 93 2.90 4.47 -9.40
N THR A 94 3.93 5.31 -9.21
CA THR A 94 4.41 6.24 -10.24
C THR A 94 4.84 5.50 -11.52
N PHE A 95 5.58 4.40 -11.38
CA PHE A 95 5.97 3.57 -12.53
C PHE A 95 4.77 2.82 -13.13
N SER A 96 3.93 2.22 -12.30
CA SER A 96 2.73 1.49 -12.76
C SER A 96 1.78 2.41 -13.52
N LYS A 97 1.52 3.61 -12.99
CA LYS A 97 0.63 4.60 -13.61
C LYS A 97 1.20 5.13 -14.93
N ALA A 98 2.50 5.41 -14.99
CA ALA A 98 3.19 5.80 -16.21
C ALA A 98 3.10 4.70 -17.28
N ALA A 99 3.19 3.43 -16.89
CA ALA A 99 3.05 2.27 -17.77
C ALA A 99 1.58 2.00 -18.19
N GLY A 100 0.62 2.80 -17.74
CA GLY A 100 -0.79 2.72 -18.17
C GLY A 100 -1.69 1.91 -17.25
N ALA A 101 -1.29 1.65 -16.00
CA ALA A 101 -2.17 0.97 -15.05
C ALA A 101 -3.42 1.79 -14.72
N ASP A 102 -4.58 1.13 -14.71
CA ASP A 102 -5.89 1.72 -14.39
C ASP A 102 -6.12 1.81 -12.88
N ILE A 103 -5.25 2.57 -12.20
CA ILE A 103 -5.26 2.77 -10.76
C ILE A 103 -5.31 4.26 -10.40
N THR A 104 -5.91 4.59 -9.26
CA THR A 104 -5.95 5.95 -8.70
C THR A 104 -5.64 5.87 -7.21
N SER A 105 -4.76 6.75 -6.71
CA SER A 105 -4.52 6.88 -5.27
C SER A 105 -5.70 7.59 -4.63
N VAL A 106 -6.29 6.98 -3.60
CA VAL A 106 -7.47 7.50 -2.91
C VAL A 106 -7.18 7.97 -1.49
N MET A 107 -6.01 7.63 -0.95
CA MET A 107 -5.54 8.08 0.36
C MET A 107 -4.03 7.87 0.49
N ALA A 108 -3.31 8.85 1.02
CA ALA A 108 -1.94 8.66 1.48
C ALA A 108 -1.96 8.10 2.91
N VAL A 109 -1.59 6.84 3.08
CA VAL A 109 -1.50 6.20 4.41
C VAL A 109 -0.35 6.80 5.19
N LEU A 110 0.83 6.88 4.58
CA LEU A 110 1.99 7.53 5.19
C LEU A 110 2.33 8.81 4.45
N GLN A 111 2.40 9.89 5.22
CA GLN A 111 2.60 11.24 4.70
C GLN A 111 4.06 11.53 4.32
N HIS A 112 5.02 10.76 4.86
CA HIS A 112 6.44 10.96 4.66
C HIS A 112 7.12 9.65 4.24
N TRP A 113 8.26 9.76 3.56
CA TRP A 113 9.07 8.61 3.16
C TRP A 113 9.68 7.95 4.39
N ALA A 114 9.39 6.66 4.59
CA ALA A 114 9.74 5.93 5.81
C ALA A 114 10.84 4.87 5.62
N SER A 115 11.33 4.69 4.38
CA SER A 115 12.44 3.78 4.09
C SER A 115 13.77 4.53 4.06
N GLN A 116 14.86 3.84 4.37
CA GLN A 116 16.23 4.37 4.26
C GLN A 116 17.14 3.34 3.59
N ILE A 117 18.25 3.78 3.01
CA ILE A 117 19.30 2.86 2.62
C ILE A 117 20.01 2.38 3.89
N ALA A 118 20.22 1.08 4.02
CA ALA A 118 20.85 0.50 5.19
C ALA A 118 22.01 -0.43 4.83
N VAL A 119 23.05 -0.34 5.64
CA VAL A 119 24.18 -1.26 5.70
C VAL A 119 24.34 -1.78 7.13
N LYS A 120 25.06 -2.87 7.35
CA LYS A 120 25.43 -3.28 8.71
C LYS A 120 26.24 -2.18 9.41
N ALA A 121 26.00 -1.96 10.70
CA ALA A 121 26.64 -0.87 11.44
C ALA A 121 28.17 -1.01 11.54
N ASP A 122 28.69 -2.24 11.45
CA ASP A 122 30.11 -2.56 11.48
C ASP A 122 30.87 -2.24 10.16
N ARG A 123 30.16 -1.85 9.10
CA ARG A 123 30.76 -1.45 7.82
C ARG A 123 31.41 -0.06 7.95
N THR A 124 32.70 -0.06 8.29
CA THR A 124 33.50 1.17 8.43
C THR A 124 33.93 1.75 7.09
N ASP A 125 33.91 0.94 6.04
CA ASP A 125 34.22 1.31 4.64
C ASP A 125 33.08 2.06 3.94
N ILE A 126 31.86 2.07 4.51
CA ILE A 126 30.69 2.77 3.96
C ILE A 126 30.28 3.87 4.94
N THR A 127 30.55 5.11 4.58
CA THR A 127 30.28 6.30 5.40
C THR A 127 29.25 7.23 4.77
N SER A 128 28.94 7.02 3.48
CA SER A 128 28.02 7.80 2.68
C SER A 128 27.49 6.92 1.53
N PRO A 129 26.34 7.22 0.92
CA PRO A 129 25.83 6.46 -0.22
C PRO A 129 26.79 6.37 -1.42
N LYS A 130 27.73 7.32 -1.60
CA LYS A 130 28.74 7.20 -2.66
C LYS A 130 29.64 5.97 -2.52
N ASP A 131 29.81 5.45 -1.30
CA ASP A 131 30.65 4.29 -1.00
C ASP A 131 29.95 2.97 -1.39
N LEU A 132 28.69 3.05 -1.85
CA LEU A 132 27.92 1.93 -2.37
C LEU A 132 28.25 1.59 -3.83
N ASP A 133 29.04 2.41 -4.52
CA ASP A 133 29.56 2.08 -5.85
C ASP A 133 30.35 0.77 -5.81
N GLY A 134 30.03 -0.14 -6.75
CA GLY A 134 30.62 -1.47 -6.84
C GLY A 134 30.10 -2.49 -5.81
N LYS A 135 29.13 -2.12 -4.97
CA LYS A 135 28.53 -2.99 -3.96
C LYS A 135 27.31 -3.75 -4.49
N THR A 136 26.80 -4.66 -3.69
CA THR A 136 25.63 -5.49 -4.03
C THR A 136 24.42 -5.06 -3.23
N TYR A 137 23.36 -4.66 -3.92
CA TYR A 137 22.05 -4.35 -3.38
C TYR A 137 21.19 -5.60 -3.28
N GLY A 138 20.64 -5.87 -2.11
CA GLY A 138 19.57 -6.84 -1.90
C GLY A 138 18.22 -6.15 -2.06
N GLY A 139 17.53 -6.40 -3.17
CA GLY A 139 16.29 -5.71 -3.54
C GLY A 139 15.04 -6.59 -3.50
N PHE A 140 13.90 -5.95 -3.68
CA PHE A 140 12.57 -6.57 -3.67
C PHE A 140 12.05 -6.83 -5.09
N GLY A 141 12.65 -6.19 -6.11
CA GLY A 141 12.31 -6.34 -7.53
C GLY A 141 11.35 -5.29 -8.05
N GLY A 142 11.11 -4.21 -7.29
CA GLY A 142 10.30 -3.08 -7.72
C GLY A 142 10.99 -2.25 -8.83
N PRO A 143 10.22 -1.72 -9.80
CA PRO A 143 10.80 -0.98 -10.94
C PRO A 143 11.49 0.32 -10.53
N GLY A 144 11.11 0.91 -9.40
CA GLY A 144 11.66 2.16 -8.88
C GLY A 144 12.96 2.02 -8.09
N GLU A 145 13.28 0.83 -7.57
CA GLU A 145 14.41 0.63 -6.65
C GLU A 145 15.75 1.04 -7.27
N GLY A 146 16.09 0.48 -8.42
CA GLY A 146 17.36 0.77 -9.07
C GLY A 146 17.55 2.24 -9.45
N PRO A 147 16.59 2.89 -10.12
CA PRO A 147 16.64 4.33 -10.41
C PRO A 147 16.81 5.19 -9.18
N LYS A 148 16.05 4.95 -8.12
CA LYS A 148 16.09 5.65 -6.84
C LYS A 148 17.47 5.55 -6.17
N MET A 149 17.98 4.33 -6.02
CA MET A 149 19.31 4.09 -5.45
C MET A 149 20.41 4.80 -6.23
N ARG A 150 20.39 4.68 -7.57
CA ARG A 150 21.38 5.36 -8.43
C ARG A 150 21.36 6.87 -8.26
N ALA A 151 20.18 7.46 -8.16
CA ALA A 151 20.03 8.90 -7.97
C ALA A 151 20.66 9.36 -6.64
N VAL A 152 20.35 8.69 -5.54
CA VAL A 152 20.89 8.99 -4.21
C VAL A 152 22.43 8.81 -4.16
N ILE A 153 22.94 7.74 -4.74
CA ILE A 153 24.40 7.50 -4.80
C ILE A 153 25.10 8.62 -5.58
N ARG A 154 24.50 9.06 -6.70
CA ARG A 154 25.06 10.15 -7.52
C ARG A 154 25.01 11.50 -6.79
N ASP A 155 23.92 11.81 -6.11
CA ASP A 155 23.80 13.03 -5.33
C ASP A 155 24.84 13.07 -4.20
N ALA A 156 25.16 11.91 -3.61
CA ALA A 156 26.23 11.76 -2.63
C ALA A 156 27.65 11.88 -3.24
N GLY A 157 27.77 12.04 -4.58
CA GLY A 157 29.05 12.16 -5.30
C GLY A 157 29.63 10.86 -5.82
N GLY A 158 28.86 9.76 -5.83
CA GLY A 158 29.20 8.48 -6.45
C GLY A 158 28.78 8.39 -7.93
N LYS A 159 28.97 7.24 -8.54
CA LYS A 159 28.62 6.96 -9.96
C LYS A 159 27.20 6.38 -10.10
N GLY A 160 26.67 5.78 -9.03
CA GLY A 160 25.44 5.01 -9.05
C GLY A 160 25.61 3.64 -9.72
N ASP A 161 26.78 3.05 -9.61
CA ASP A 161 27.15 1.75 -10.18
C ASP A 161 27.15 0.68 -9.09
N PHE A 162 26.16 -0.21 -9.09
CA PHE A 162 26.03 -1.32 -8.15
C PHE A 162 25.32 -2.51 -8.83
N SER A 163 25.54 -3.70 -8.28
CA SER A 163 24.81 -4.91 -8.70
C SER A 163 23.53 -5.09 -7.85
N THR A 164 22.50 -5.73 -8.42
CA THR A 164 21.25 -6.03 -7.72
C THR A 164 21.00 -7.54 -7.72
N VAL A 165 20.63 -8.06 -6.54
CA VAL A 165 20.08 -9.40 -6.38
C VAL A 165 18.66 -9.25 -5.86
N VAL A 166 17.67 -9.80 -6.57
CA VAL A 166 16.26 -9.77 -6.13
C VAL A 166 16.05 -10.90 -5.13
N LEU A 167 15.71 -10.54 -3.91
CA LEU A 167 15.61 -11.46 -2.78
C LEU A 167 14.22 -11.39 -2.10
N GLY A 168 13.43 -10.37 -2.39
CA GLY A 168 12.15 -10.15 -1.71
C GLY A 168 12.32 -10.09 -0.19
N THR A 169 11.51 -10.84 0.54
CA THR A 169 11.53 -10.89 2.01
C THR A 169 12.85 -11.35 2.61
N SER A 170 13.69 -12.06 1.86
CA SER A 170 15.00 -12.56 2.35
C SER A 170 16.14 -11.55 2.24
N ALA A 171 15.85 -10.30 1.84
CA ALA A 171 16.89 -9.27 1.66
C ALA A 171 17.58 -8.91 2.99
N TYR A 172 16.83 -8.94 4.09
CA TYR A 172 17.36 -8.58 5.41
C TYR A 172 18.27 -9.67 5.99
N GLU A 173 17.85 -10.94 5.90
CA GLU A 173 18.69 -12.07 6.32
C GLU A 173 19.97 -12.11 5.48
N ALA A 174 19.89 -11.82 4.19
CA ALA A 174 21.05 -11.77 3.32
C ALA A 174 22.01 -10.61 3.71
N LEU A 175 21.47 -9.45 4.13
CA LEU A 175 22.27 -8.35 4.67
C LEU A 175 22.97 -8.77 5.96
N TYR A 176 22.24 -9.34 6.91
CA TYR A 176 22.81 -9.78 8.20
C TYR A 176 23.87 -10.87 8.01
N ALA A 177 23.66 -11.78 7.06
CA ALA A 177 24.64 -12.81 6.68
C ALA A 177 25.83 -12.28 5.85
N GLY A 178 25.82 -11.01 5.44
CA GLY A 178 26.85 -10.40 4.60
C GLY A 178 26.89 -10.89 3.15
N GLN A 179 25.76 -11.44 2.66
CA GLN A 179 25.61 -11.88 1.27
C GLN A 179 25.32 -10.73 0.31
N VAL A 180 24.76 -9.65 0.82
CA VAL A 180 24.60 -8.36 0.14
C VAL A 180 25.18 -7.26 1.02
N ASP A 181 25.55 -6.13 0.41
CA ASP A 181 26.20 -5.03 1.10
C ASP A 181 25.19 -4.04 1.70
N PHE A 182 24.06 -3.84 1.02
CA PHE A 182 23.04 -2.89 1.44
C PHE A 182 21.63 -3.32 0.97
N THR A 183 20.61 -2.81 1.68
CA THR A 183 19.20 -2.99 1.34
C THR A 183 18.41 -1.74 1.74
N GLU A 184 17.09 -1.79 1.61
CA GLU A 184 16.18 -0.69 1.92
C GLU A 184 15.15 -1.13 2.98
N PRO A 185 15.45 -1.04 4.29
CA PRO A 185 14.46 -1.30 5.32
C PRO A 185 13.42 -0.19 5.42
N PHE A 186 12.20 -0.58 5.72
CA PHE A 186 11.17 0.28 6.24
C PHE A 186 11.47 0.53 7.72
N MET A 187 11.81 1.78 8.08
CA MET A 187 12.37 2.08 9.41
C MET A 187 11.42 1.78 10.55
N ALA A 188 10.11 1.91 10.30
CA ALA A 188 9.10 1.59 11.31
C ALA A 188 8.81 0.08 11.45
N TRP A 189 9.45 -0.79 10.67
CA TRP A 189 9.31 -2.25 10.82
C TRP A 189 10.67 -2.91 10.89
N GLU A 190 11.35 -3.12 9.77
CA GLU A 190 12.64 -3.79 9.71
C GLU A 190 13.74 -3.01 10.45
N GLY A 191 13.64 -1.68 10.51
CA GLY A 191 14.55 -0.88 11.33
C GLY A 191 14.44 -1.21 12.82
N ILE A 192 13.21 -1.36 13.33
CA ILE A 192 12.94 -1.73 14.73
C ILE A 192 13.28 -3.21 14.96
N GLU A 193 12.94 -4.10 14.02
CA GLU A 193 13.26 -5.52 14.09
C GLU A 193 14.78 -5.74 14.20
N ALA A 194 15.56 -5.04 13.39
CA ALA A 194 17.02 -5.08 13.44
C ALA A 194 17.56 -4.69 14.84
N GLU A 195 17.00 -3.67 15.47
CA GLU A 195 17.34 -3.29 16.84
C GLU A 195 16.99 -4.37 17.85
N LEU A 196 15.76 -4.94 17.77
CA LEU A 196 15.29 -5.98 18.69
C LEU A 196 16.15 -7.26 18.61
N HIS A 197 16.63 -7.58 17.40
CA HIS A 197 17.47 -8.76 17.15
C HIS A 197 18.97 -8.50 17.33
N GLY A 198 19.36 -7.29 17.79
CA GLY A 198 20.78 -6.96 17.99
C GLY A 198 21.58 -6.92 16.70
N GLN A 199 20.95 -6.57 15.58
CA GLN A 199 21.55 -6.40 14.25
C GLN A 199 21.56 -4.91 13.88
N PRO A 200 22.41 -4.09 14.52
CA PRO A 200 22.37 -2.65 14.33
C PRO A 200 22.68 -2.27 12.88
N LEU A 201 21.91 -1.34 12.36
CA LEU A 201 22.06 -0.80 11.01
C LEU A 201 22.70 0.60 11.06
N LYS A 202 23.49 0.91 10.05
CA LYS A 202 23.85 2.28 9.68
C LYS A 202 22.96 2.66 8.50
N THR A 203 22.26 3.76 8.61
CA THR A 203 21.26 4.17 7.63
C THR A 203 21.59 5.52 7.00
N PHE A 204 21.10 5.72 5.79
CA PHE A 204 21.20 6.97 5.04
C PHE A 204 19.78 7.35 4.58
N ALA A 205 19.29 8.49 5.06
CA ALA A 205 17.99 9.00 4.66
C ALA A 205 18.04 9.50 3.21
N TYR A 206 17.06 9.12 2.42
CA TYR A 206 16.98 9.52 1.00
C TYR A 206 16.91 11.04 0.85
N THR A 207 16.17 11.71 1.73
CA THR A 207 15.96 13.16 1.70
C THR A 207 17.24 13.98 1.90
N ASP A 208 18.29 13.38 2.48
CA ASP A 208 19.60 14.04 2.64
C ASP A 208 20.40 14.07 1.32
N TYR A 209 19.92 13.36 0.28
CA TYR A 209 20.60 13.16 -1.00
C TYR A 209 19.68 13.45 -2.19
N GLY A 210 19.02 14.60 -2.17
CA GLY A 210 18.24 15.11 -3.30
C GLY A 210 16.94 14.38 -3.63
N PHE A 211 16.56 13.38 -2.82
CA PHE A 211 15.29 12.70 -2.97
C PHE A 211 14.18 13.56 -2.35
N PRO A 212 13.14 13.94 -3.11
CA PRO A 212 12.03 14.70 -2.56
C PRO A 212 11.26 13.88 -1.53
N ASP A 213 10.85 14.48 -0.42
CA ASP A 213 9.93 13.82 0.51
C ASP A 213 8.63 13.44 -0.21
N ALA A 214 8.29 12.18 -0.12
CA ALA A 214 7.18 11.56 -0.86
C ALA A 214 6.22 10.87 0.11
N TYR A 215 5.00 10.58 -0.36
CA TYR A 215 4.17 9.60 0.31
C TYR A 215 4.87 8.25 0.24
N ASN A 216 4.90 7.51 1.36
CA ASN A 216 5.45 6.17 1.28
C ASN A 216 4.34 5.18 0.92
N VAL A 217 3.42 4.93 1.82
CA VAL A 217 2.32 3.97 1.64
C VAL A 217 1.06 4.68 1.16
N LEU A 218 0.42 4.11 0.14
CA LEU A 218 -0.82 4.59 -0.45
C LEU A 218 -1.92 3.53 -0.35
N LEU A 219 -3.15 3.98 -0.21
CA LEU A 219 -4.33 3.19 -0.55
C LEU A 219 -4.73 3.57 -1.99
N ILE A 220 -4.74 2.58 -2.87
CA ILE A 220 -5.10 2.74 -4.28
C ILE A 220 -6.40 2.03 -4.60
N GLY A 221 -7.12 2.47 -5.63
CA GLY A 221 -8.32 1.82 -6.11
C GLY A 221 -8.31 1.66 -7.64
N ASN A 222 -9.05 0.66 -8.14
CA ASN A 222 -9.27 0.45 -9.57
C ASN A 222 -10.05 1.65 -10.16
N SER A 223 -9.46 2.38 -11.11
CA SER A 223 -10.05 3.64 -11.62
C SER A 223 -11.44 3.46 -12.24
N PRO A 224 -11.70 2.45 -13.10
CA PRO A 224 -13.04 2.17 -13.61
C PRO A 224 -14.05 1.81 -12.50
N TRP A 225 -13.64 1.00 -11.53
CA TRP A 225 -14.51 0.60 -10.42
C TRP A 225 -14.90 1.80 -9.54
N LEU A 226 -13.93 2.68 -9.22
CA LEU A 226 -14.17 3.91 -8.46
C LEU A 226 -15.20 4.83 -9.13
N GLN A 227 -15.14 4.93 -10.46
CA GLN A 227 -16.10 5.72 -11.24
C GLN A 227 -17.50 5.10 -11.26
N ALA A 228 -17.57 3.76 -11.32
CA ALA A 228 -18.83 3.03 -11.34
C ALA A 228 -19.49 2.96 -9.94
N HIS A 229 -18.72 3.02 -8.86
CA HIS A 229 -19.18 2.79 -7.49
C HIS A 229 -18.73 3.89 -6.51
N PRO A 230 -18.95 5.19 -6.79
CA PRO A 230 -18.40 6.29 -5.98
C PRO A 230 -18.86 6.28 -4.52
N ASP A 231 -20.11 5.87 -4.27
CA ASP A 231 -20.67 5.80 -2.92
C ASP A 231 -20.04 4.66 -2.08
N LEU A 232 -19.80 3.50 -2.71
CA LEU A 232 -19.12 2.39 -2.04
C LEU A 232 -17.65 2.73 -1.78
N ALA A 233 -16.98 3.39 -2.74
CA ALA A 233 -15.63 3.88 -2.57
C ALA A 233 -15.53 4.85 -1.39
N ALA A 234 -16.44 5.81 -1.28
CA ALA A 234 -16.48 6.76 -0.17
C ALA A 234 -16.66 6.05 1.18
N LYS A 235 -17.62 5.12 1.27
CA LYS A 235 -17.86 4.34 2.50
C LYS A 235 -16.62 3.57 2.94
N PHE A 236 -15.96 2.88 2.01
CA PHE A 236 -14.76 2.11 2.29
C PHE A 236 -13.59 3.02 2.73
N VAL A 237 -13.29 4.06 1.95
CA VAL A 237 -12.15 4.96 2.23
C VAL A 237 -12.35 5.72 3.54
N GLN A 238 -13.57 6.18 3.85
CA GLN A 238 -13.86 6.87 5.12
C GLN A 238 -13.72 5.95 6.32
N ALA A 239 -14.18 4.71 6.23
CA ALA A 239 -14.01 3.73 7.31
C ALA A 239 -12.52 3.39 7.50
N ALA A 240 -11.76 3.19 6.42
CA ALA A 240 -10.32 2.99 6.47
C ALA A 240 -9.59 4.20 7.06
N GLN A 241 -9.91 5.42 6.60
CA GLN A 241 -9.34 6.66 7.14
C GLN A 241 -9.58 6.80 8.65
N ARG A 242 -10.79 6.48 9.11
CA ARG A 242 -11.10 6.45 10.54
C ARG A 242 -10.22 5.46 11.30
N GLY A 243 -9.90 4.31 10.69
CA GLY A 243 -8.97 3.33 11.26
C GLY A 243 -7.56 3.86 11.39
N TYR A 244 -7.04 4.51 10.35
CA TYR A 244 -5.73 5.16 10.42
C TYR A 244 -5.71 6.36 11.36
N GLN A 245 -6.82 7.10 11.47
CA GLN A 245 -6.96 8.16 12.47
C GLN A 245 -6.83 7.61 13.91
N LEU A 246 -7.50 6.48 14.21
CA LEU A 246 -7.33 5.82 15.51
C LEU A 246 -5.88 5.35 15.70
N GLY A 247 -5.24 4.82 14.64
CA GLY A 247 -3.82 4.46 14.67
C GLY A 247 -2.88 5.62 15.01
N ALA A 248 -3.27 6.83 14.61
CA ALA A 248 -2.52 8.05 14.91
C ALA A 248 -2.86 8.67 16.29
N ASP A 249 -4.09 8.47 16.78
CA ASP A 249 -4.57 9.04 18.05
C ASP A 249 -4.28 8.13 19.25
N ASP A 250 -4.42 6.81 19.08
CA ASP A 250 -4.18 5.78 20.10
C ASP A 250 -3.41 4.61 19.49
N PRO A 251 -2.09 4.78 19.27
CA PRO A 251 -1.27 3.75 18.63
C PRO A 251 -1.23 2.44 19.41
N ALA A 252 -1.37 2.47 20.74
CA ALA A 252 -1.35 1.26 21.55
C ALA A 252 -2.61 0.40 21.32
N LYS A 253 -3.79 1.03 21.33
CA LYS A 253 -5.05 0.36 21.02
C LYS A 253 -5.04 -0.17 19.58
N ALA A 254 -4.57 0.63 18.63
CA ALA A 254 -4.55 0.24 17.22
C ALA A 254 -3.63 -0.95 16.97
N ALA A 255 -2.43 -0.98 17.58
CA ALA A 255 -1.52 -2.09 17.52
C ALA A 255 -2.14 -3.38 18.10
N GLN A 256 -2.85 -3.27 19.23
CA GLN A 256 -3.55 -4.42 19.82
C GLN A 256 -4.63 -4.96 18.88
N LEU A 257 -5.47 -4.09 18.30
CA LEU A 257 -6.50 -4.49 17.34
C LEU A 257 -5.92 -5.17 16.09
N LEU A 258 -4.76 -4.69 15.59
CA LEU A 258 -4.05 -5.34 14.49
C LEU A 258 -3.62 -6.76 14.87
N MET A 259 -3.05 -6.95 16.06
CA MET A 259 -2.63 -8.27 16.55
C MET A 259 -3.83 -9.21 16.76
N ASP A 260 -4.90 -8.71 17.35
CA ASP A 260 -6.13 -9.48 17.59
C ASP A 260 -6.81 -9.93 16.28
N ALA A 261 -6.71 -9.10 15.22
CA ALA A 261 -7.20 -9.44 13.89
C ALA A 261 -6.40 -10.53 13.19
N ASN A 262 -5.15 -10.73 13.59
CA ASN A 262 -4.20 -11.63 12.91
C ASN A 262 -3.55 -12.61 13.89
N PRO A 263 -4.32 -13.52 14.51
CA PRO A 263 -3.81 -14.42 15.53
C PRO A 263 -2.71 -15.34 14.95
N GLY A 264 -1.58 -15.40 15.64
CA GLY A 264 -0.44 -16.23 15.25
C GLY A 264 0.48 -15.65 14.18
N VAL A 265 0.16 -14.47 13.64
CA VAL A 265 1.02 -13.78 12.65
C VAL A 265 2.16 -13.04 13.35
N PHE A 266 1.85 -12.33 14.42
CA PHE A 266 2.82 -11.51 15.14
C PHE A 266 3.44 -12.27 16.30
N THR A 267 4.68 -12.73 16.13
CA THR A 267 5.43 -13.45 17.16
C THR A 267 6.13 -12.52 18.15
N GLU A 268 6.31 -11.25 17.79
CA GLU A 268 6.98 -10.20 18.56
C GLU A 268 6.06 -9.00 18.78
N PRO A 269 5.21 -9.02 19.82
CA PRO A 269 4.30 -7.90 20.11
C PRO A 269 5.02 -6.54 20.31
N GLU A 270 6.23 -6.56 20.84
CA GLU A 270 7.04 -5.35 21.02
C GLU A 270 7.33 -4.64 19.69
N LEU A 271 7.64 -5.39 18.63
CA LEU A 271 7.83 -4.85 17.28
C LEU A 271 6.58 -4.10 16.82
N VAL A 272 5.40 -4.72 16.93
CA VAL A 272 4.13 -4.13 16.49
C VAL A 272 3.83 -2.85 17.27
N MET A 273 4.01 -2.88 18.59
CA MET A 273 3.76 -1.72 19.47
C MET A 273 4.71 -0.55 19.19
N ARG A 274 6.00 -0.83 19.03
CA ARG A 274 7.01 0.20 18.70
C ARG A 274 6.79 0.76 17.30
N SER A 275 6.49 -0.10 16.35
CA SER A 275 6.22 0.27 14.98
C SER A 275 5.00 1.20 14.87
N GLN A 276 3.86 0.82 15.44
CA GLN A 276 2.66 1.66 15.40
C GLN A 276 2.87 3.01 16.07
N ARG A 277 3.62 3.05 17.17
CA ARG A 277 3.99 4.31 17.83
C ARG A 277 4.82 5.20 16.91
N MET A 278 5.84 4.65 16.25
CA MET A 278 6.68 5.41 15.31
C MET A 278 5.86 5.93 14.14
N LEU A 279 4.93 5.12 13.59
CA LEU A 279 4.03 5.57 12.53
C LEU A 279 3.14 6.74 12.99
N ALA A 280 2.58 6.66 14.19
CA ALA A 280 1.73 7.72 14.76
C ALA A 280 2.49 9.04 14.95
N GLU A 281 3.73 8.95 15.43
CA GLU A 281 4.55 10.12 15.76
C GLU A 281 5.16 10.80 14.54
N GLN A 282 5.47 10.04 13.46
CA GLN A 282 6.32 10.55 12.39
C GLN A 282 5.69 10.50 10.99
N TYR A 283 4.72 9.60 10.73
CA TYR A 283 4.36 9.28 9.34
C TYR A 283 2.88 9.38 8.99
N LEU A 284 1.95 9.13 9.95
CA LEU A 284 0.51 9.06 9.65
C LEU A 284 -0.14 10.42 9.40
N ARG A 285 0.44 11.51 9.90
CA ARG A 285 -0.13 12.86 9.80
C ARG A 285 0.69 13.75 8.89
N ASP A 286 0.01 14.59 8.12
CA ASP A 286 0.64 15.68 7.40
C ASP A 286 1.04 16.83 8.34
N GLY A 287 1.68 17.86 7.78
CA GLY A 287 2.09 19.05 8.54
C GLY A 287 0.93 19.86 9.15
N SER A 288 -0.32 19.58 8.76
CA SER A 288 -1.54 20.17 9.36
C SER A 288 -2.21 19.23 10.39
N GLY A 289 -1.65 18.06 10.63
CA GLY A 289 -2.16 17.05 11.56
C GLY A 289 -3.24 16.14 10.97
N LYS A 290 -3.47 16.17 9.66
CA LYS A 290 -4.48 15.36 8.99
C LYS A 290 -3.94 14.00 8.57
N VAL A 291 -4.85 13.01 8.52
CA VAL A 291 -4.58 11.66 8.03
C VAL A 291 -5.22 11.46 6.67
N GLY A 292 -4.45 10.97 5.72
CA GLY A 292 -4.95 10.50 4.43
C GLY A 292 -4.96 11.52 3.29
N GLU A 293 -4.87 12.81 3.57
CA GLU A 293 -4.96 13.88 2.56
C GLU A 293 -3.74 13.89 1.63
N GLN A 294 -3.97 14.20 0.36
CA GLN A 294 -2.95 14.25 -0.68
C GLN A 294 -2.92 15.63 -1.34
N THR A 295 -1.72 16.07 -1.75
CA THR A 295 -1.52 17.36 -2.42
C THR A 295 -0.82 17.19 -3.76
N LEU A 296 -1.15 18.08 -4.72
CA LEU A 296 -0.49 18.09 -6.02
C LEU A 296 1.01 18.39 -5.90
N ASP A 297 1.40 19.27 -4.99
CA ASP A 297 2.81 19.63 -4.79
C ASP A 297 3.67 18.41 -4.42
N LYS A 298 3.16 17.55 -3.53
CA LYS A 298 3.89 16.35 -3.12
C LYS A 298 3.93 15.30 -4.23
N TRP A 299 2.84 15.12 -4.96
CA TRP A 299 2.79 14.26 -6.15
C TRP A 299 3.74 14.77 -7.24
N ALA A 300 3.68 16.04 -7.59
CA ALA A 300 4.53 16.66 -8.60
C ALA A 300 6.01 16.71 -8.17
N GLY A 301 6.28 16.83 -6.87
CA GLY A 301 7.63 16.79 -6.32
C GLY A 301 8.30 15.47 -6.63
N PHE A 302 7.79 14.36 -6.11
CA PHE A 302 8.40 13.05 -6.30
C PHE A 302 8.22 12.48 -7.72
N SER A 303 6.97 12.36 -8.20
CA SER A 303 6.74 11.77 -9.53
C SER A 303 7.31 12.62 -10.65
N GLY A 304 7.38 13.95 -10.43
CA GLY A 304 8.08 14.86 -11.32
C GLY A 304 9.58 14.66 -11.33
N TRP A 305 10.20 14.47 -10.17
CA TRP A 305 11.62 14.16 -10.04
C TRP A 305 11.97 12.84 -10.75
N VAL A 306 11.12 11.80 -10.63
CA VAL A 306 11.30 10.54 -11.37
C VAL A 306 11.17 10.76 -12.88
N PHE A 307 10.20 11.55 -13.33
CA PHE A 307 10.05 11.90 -14.75
C PHE A 307 11.29 12.65 -15.28
N ASP A 308 11.77 13.65 -14.56
CA ASP A 308 12.93 14.46 -14.96
C ASP A 308 14.23 13.65 -15.01
N SER A 309 14.31 12.53 -14.28
CA SER A 309 15.42 11.58 -14.38
C SER A 309 15.39 10.73 -15.67
N GLY A 310 14.29 10.79 -16.44
CA GLY A 310 14.09 9.96 -17.64
C GLY A 310 13.76 8.49 -17.34
N ALA A 311 13.44 8.14 -16.08
CA ALA A 311 13.20 6.76 -15.68
C ALA A 311 11.79 6.25 -15.98
N LEU A 312 10.81 7.14 -16.21
CA LEU A 312 9.43 6.72 -16.50
C LEU A 312 9.26 6.27 -17.94
N THR A 313 8.67 5.09 -18.09
CA THR A 313 8.31 4.54 -19.41
C THR A 313 6.79 4.44 -19.55
N GLY A 314 6.32 4.68 -20.78
CA GLY A 314 4.92 4.51 -21.16
C GLY A 314 4.54 3.05 -21.42
N PRO A 315 3.27 2.80 -21.81
CA PRO A 315 2.77 1.45 -22.11
C PRO A 315 3.53 0.73 -23.25
N ASP A 316 4.20 1.51 -24.12
CA ASP A 316 5.03 0.99 -25.22
C ASP A 316 6.48 0.67 -24.79
N GLY A 317 6.80 0.81 -23.50
CA GLY A 317 8.12 0.58 -22.92
C GLY A 317 9.15 1.67 -23.23
N LYS A 318 8.74 2.77 -23.87
CA LYS A 318 9.64 3.90 -24.18
C LYS A 318 9.56 4.99 -23.11
N PRO A 319 10.65 5.75 -22.90
CA PRO A 319 10.63 6.90 -22.00
C PRO A 319 9.49 7.85 -22.37
N LEU A 320 8.80 8.38 -21.35
CA LEU A 320 7.74 9.35 -21.55
C LEU A 320 8.31 10.66 -22.15
N ALA A 321 7.77 11.09 -23.28
CA ALA A 321 8.18 12.32 -23.94
C ALA A 321 7.57 13.58 -23.31
N GLN A 322 6.47 13.44 -22.58
CA GLN A 322 5.75 14.56 -21.96
C GLN A 322 5.50 14.25 -20.48
N ARG A 323 5.63 15.29 -19.65
CA ARG A 323 5.34 15.22 -18.23
C ARG A 323 3.85 14.94 -18.03
N PRO A 324 3.48 13.89 -17.24
CA PRO A 324 2.09 13.61 -16.94
C PRO A 324 1.43 14.73 -16.12
N ASP A 325 0.11 14.85 -16.26
CA ASP A 325 -0.69 15.63 -15.32
C ASP A 325 -0.92 14.82 -14.03
N PHE A 326 -0.07 15.04 -13.04
CA PHE A 326 -0.12 14.34 -11.77
C PHE A 326 -1.40 14.60 -10.96
N SER A 327 -2.17 15.67 -11.28
CA SER A 327 -3.47 15.92 -10.64
C SER A 327 -4.50 14.83 -10.93
N THR A 328 -4.30 14.05 -12.00
CA THR A 328 -5.18 12.93 -12.39
C THR A 328 -4.81 11.61 -11.72
N TRP A 329 -3.71 11.55 -10.98
CA TRP A 329 -3.17 10.33 -10.40
C TRP A 329 -3.76 10.01 -9.02
N PHE A 330 -4.33 11.02 -8.35
CA PHE A 330 -4.90 10.88 -7.03
C PHE A 330 -6.24 11.61 -6.90
N THR A 331 -6.95 11.32 -5.82
CA THR A 331 -8.17 12.07 -5.44
C THR A 331 -8.39 12.02 -3.94
N ASN A 332 -8.85 13.13 -3.36
CA ASN A 332 -9.30 13.24 -1.98
C ASN A 332 -10.83 13.18 -1.85
N GLN A 333 -11.56 12.98 -2.98
CA GLN A 333 -13.03 13.07 -2.97
C GLN A 333 -13.73 12.04 -2.11
N TYR A 334 -13.07 10.91 -1.82
CA TYR A 334 -13.60 9.82 -1.02
C TYR A 334 -13.27 9.92 0.47
N LEU A 335 -12.36 10.83 0.87
CA LEU A 335 -12.05 11.08 2.27
C LEU A 335 -13.23 11.68 3.02
N ALA A 336 -13.27 11.49 4.34
CA ALA A 336 -14.22 12.19 5.18
C ALA A 336 -14.00 13.71 5.04
N LYS A 337 -15.08 14.44 4.88
CA LYS A 337 -15.03 15.91 4.90
C LYS A 337 -14.78 16.38 6.32
N PRO A 338 -13.96 17.44 6.51
CA PRO A 338 -13.71 18.01 7.83
C PRO A 338 -14.97 18.55 8.48
#